data_4c28def261af3f8f4686b184a6e0eabb
#
_entry.id   4c28def261af3f8f4686b184a6e0eabb
#
_cell.length_a   1.000
_cell.length_b   1.000
_cell.length_c   1.000
_cell.angle_alpha   90.00
_cell.angle_beta   90.00
_cell.angle_gamma   90.00
#
_symmetry.space_group_name_H-M   'P 1'
#
loop_
_entity.id
_entity.type
_entity.pdbx_description
1 polymer ?
#
loop_
_entity_poly.entity_id
_entity_poly.type
_entity_poly.pdbx_seq_one_letter_code
_entity_poly.pdbx_strand_id
1 'polypeptide(L)'
;NGMGPDISPENVEELMKKLDELTAEDYLVLAGSIPGSMPKMIYRDIMARLASKGVHFVVDATGELLMNVLEYHPFLIKPNNHELGEIFGVELKTRDDVQPYAKKLQEMGARNVLVSMAGQGAVLLDENGESHQLPAPKGTLVNAVGAGDSMVAGFVAGWIEKEDYEHAFRMGISAGSASAFSELLATEAEIRQVYASIEA
;
A
#
# COMPACT_ATOMS: atom_id res chain seq x y z
N ASN A 1 18.03 1.49 -7.27
CA ASN A 1 16.93 1.38 -8.24
C ASN A 1 17.49 1.75 -9.61
N GLY A 2 17.30 0.87 -10.60
CA GLY A 2 17.63 1.17 -11.98
C GLY A 2 16.70 2.27 -12.53
N MET A 3 17.20 3.07 -13.48
CA MET A 3 16.40 4.14 -14.11
C MET A 3 15.26 3.62 -14.99
N GLY A 4 15.14 2.31 -15.18
CA GLY A 4 14.19 1.68 -16.08
C GLY A 4 14.51 1.96 -17.56
N PRO A 5 13.84 1.25 -18.47
CA PRO A 5 13.94 1.53 -19.91
C PRO A 5 13.12 2.79 -20.27
N ASP A 6 13.44 3.37 -21.42
CA ASP A 6 12.56 4.38 -22.01
C ASP A 6 11.24 3.73 -22.47
N ILE A 7 10.14 4.28 -22.01
CA ILE A 7 8.78 3.82 -22.36
C ILE A 7 8.25 4.74 -23.46
N SER A 8 7.92 4.19 -24.62
CA SER A 8 7.38 4.97 -25.72
C SER A 8 5.92 5.40 -25.46
N PRO A 9 5.47 6.51 -26.07
CA PRO A 9 4.06 6.95 -25.98
C PRO A 9 3.07 5.86 -26.42
N GLU A 10 3.43 5.07 -27.44
CA GLU A 10 2.60 3.97 -27.94
C GLU A 10 2.41 2.89 -26.90
N ASN A 11 3.48 2.56 -26.13
CA ASN A 11 3.40 1.59 -25.03
C ASN A 11 2.55 2.11 -23.88
N VAL A 12 2.61 3.43 -23.59
CA VAL A 12 1.71 4.05 -22.60
C VAL A 12 0.26 3.97 -23.06
N GLU A 13 -0.01 4.23 -24.35
CA GLU A 13 -1.37 4.09 -24.89
C GLU A 13 -1.88 2.64 -24.86
N GLU A 14 -1.01 1.67 -25.14
CA GLU A 14 -1.35 0.26 -25.02
C GLU A 14 -1.67 -0.14 -23.57
N LEU A 15 -0.88 0.35 -22.60
CA LEU A 15 -1.18 0.19 -21.18
C LEU A 15 -2.56 0.74 -20.83
N MET A 16 -2.86 1.97 -21.27
CA MET A 16 -4.16 2.61 -21.01
C MET A 16 -5.33 1.81 -21.60
N LYS A 17 -5.18 1.21 -22.81
CA LYS A 17 -6.19 0.34 -23.41
C LYS A 17 -6.43 -0.94 -22.59
N LYS A 18 -5.35 -1.55 -22.05
CA LYS A 18 -5.49 -2.73 -21.16
C LYS A 18 -6.20 -2.36 -19.86
N LEU A 19 -5.91 -1.20 -19.30
CA LEU A 19 -6.58 -0.72 -18.10
C LEU A 19 -8.08 -0.45 -18.31
N ASP A 20 -8.50 -0.14 -19.54
CA ASP A 20 -9.91 0.02 -19.88
C ASP A 20 -10.74 -1.28 -19.75
N GLU A 21 -10.10 -2.43 -19.67
CA GLU A 21 -10.76 -3.73 -19.46
C GLU A 21 -11.15 -3.97 -18.00
N LEU A 22 -10.58 -3.20 -17.06
CA LEU A 22 -10.86 -3.32 -15.63
C LEU A 22 -12.30 -2.91 -15.28
N THR A 23 -12.82 -3.55 -14.24
CA THR A 23 -14.19 -3.43 -13.74
C THR A 23 -14.22 -3.13 -12.24
N ALA A 24 -15.39 -3.00 -11.66
CA ALA A 24 -15.59 -2.80 -10.23
C ALA A 24 -15.18 -4.02 -9.36
N GLU A 25 -14.90 -5.16 -9.96
CA GLU A 25 -14.43 -6.36 -9.25
C GLU A 25 -12.90 -6.40 -9.12
N ASP A 26 -12.19 -5.46 -9.81
CA ASP A 26 -10.75 -5.47 -9.91
C ASP A 26 -10.08 -4.55 -8.89
N TYR A 27 -8.92 -4.99 -8.38
CA TYR A 27 -8.00 -4.22 -7.57
C TYR A 27 -6.79 -3.83 -8.40
N LEU A 28 -6.62 -2.54 -8.68
CA LEU A 28 -5.46 -2.01 -9.39
C LEU A 28 -4.43 -1.47 -8.42
N VAL A 29 -3.26 -2.12 -8.38
CA VAL A 29 -2.13 -1.66 -7.55
C VAL A 29 -1.23 -0.74 -8.37
N LEU A 30 -1.07 0.49 -7.91
CA LEU A 30 -0.14 1.49 -8.43
C LEU A 30 0.99 1.65 -7.41
N ALA A 31 2.16 1.08 -7.71
CA ALA A 31 3.28 1.02 -6.77
C ALA A 31 4.61 1.45 -7.41
N GLY A 32 5.51 1.95 -6.59
CA GLY A 32 6.86 2.32 -6.95
C GLY A 32 6.99 3.70 -7.62
N SER A 33 8.17 3.93 -8.19
CA SER A 33 8.53 5.19 -8.85
C SER A 33 8.19 5.17 -10.34
N ILE A 34 7.88 6.33 -10.90
CA ILE A 34 7.58 6.48 -12.31
C ILE A 34 8.88 6.65 -13.10
N PRO A 35 9.13 5.84 -14.17
CA PRO A 35 10.27 6.04 -15.07
C PRO A 35 10.28 7.46 -15.65
N GLY A 36 11.48 8.03 -15.84
CA GLY A 36 11.63 9.41 -16.30
C GLY A 36 11.05 9.71 -17.69
N SER A 37 10.86 8.67 -18.50
CA SER A 37 10.24 8.75 -19.83
C SER A 37 8.70 8.75 -19.80
N MET A 38 8.08 8.45 -18.65
CA MET A 38 6.62 8.45 -18.50
C MET A 38 6.10 9.78 -17.95
N PRO A 39 4.82 10.13 -18.22
CA PRO A 39 4.19 11.30 -17.63
C PRO A 39 4.23 11.24 -16.10
N LYS A 40 4.71 12.29 -15.45
CA LYS A 40 4.81 12.36 -13.97
C LYS A 40 3.48 12.16 -13.25
N MET A 41 2.37 12.46 -13.93
CA MET A 41 1.02 12.35 -13.38
C MET A 41 0.31 11.05 -13.80
N ILE A 42 1.05 10.04 -14.27
CA ILE A 42 0.46 8.81 -14.84
C ILE A 42 -0.49 8.10 -13.87
N TYR A 43 -0.20 8.07 -12.55
CA TYR A 43 -1.10 7.45 -11.56
C TYR A 43 -2.42 8.20 -11.48
N ARG A 44 -2.37 9.53 -11.40
CA ARG A 44 -3.57 10.37 -11.43
C ARG A 44 -4.36 10.16 -12.74
N ASP A 45 -3.68 10.14 -13.88
CA ASP A 45 -4.32 10.03 -15.19
C ASP A 45 -4.99 8.65 -15.36
N ILE A 46 -4.38 7.58 -14.83
CA ILE A 46 -4.97 6.24 -14.77
C ILE A 46 -6.23 6.26 -13.88
N MET A 47 -6.13 6.81 -12.66
CA MET A 47 -7.27 6.83 -11.74
C MET A 47 -8.41 7.69 -12.27
N ALA A 48 -8.11 8.85 -12.86
CA ALA A 48 -9.10 9.70 -13.53
C ALA A 48 -9.83 8.96 -14.66
N ARG A 49 -9.08 8.23 -15.51
CA ARG A 49 -9.66 7.43 -16.62
C ARG A 49 -10.62 6.34 -16.13
N LEU A 50 -10.28 5.72 -15.01
CA LEU A 50 -11.05 4.58 -14.48
C LEU A 50 -12.06 4.99 -13.39
N ALA A 51 -12.19 6.26 -13.05
CA ALA A 51 -12.99 6.74 -11.93
C ALA A 51 -14.48 6.30 -11.99
N SER A 52 -15.06 6.22 -13.21
CA SER A 52 -16.45 5.80 -13.40
C SER A 52 -16.66 4.29 -13.42
N LYS A 53 -15.58 3.49 -13.37
CA LYS A 53 -15.65 2.02 -13.48
C LYS A 53 -15.78 1.31 -12.13
N GLY A 54 -15.57 2.02 -11.02
CA GLY A 54 -15.62 1.45 -9.68
C GLY A 54 -14.41 0.59 -9.29
N VAL A 55 -13.33 0.62 -10.06
CA VAL A 55 -12.09 -0.11 -9.79
C VAL A 55 -11.55 0.27 -8.40
N HIS A 56 -11.11 -0.72 -7.63
CA HIS A 56 -10.49 -0.50 -6.34
C HIS A 56 -9.01 -0.15 -6.50
N PHE A 57 -8.65 1.11 -6.27
CA PHE A 57 -7.27 1.57 -6.38
C PHE A 57 -6.50 1.32 -5.09
N VAL A 58 -5.33 0.72 -5.20
CA VAL A 58 -4.35 0.54 -4.12
C VAL A 58 -3.10 1.30 -4.51
N VAL A 59 -2.68 2.27 -3.70
CA VAL A 59 -1.56 3.15 -4.05
C VAL A 59 -0.43 3.04 -3.02
N ASP A 60 0.72 2.57 -3.46
CA ASP A 60 1.97 2.56 -2.72
C ASP A 60 2.98 3.50 -3.38
N ALA A 61 2.81 4.78 -3.11
CA ALA A 61 3.61 5.87 -3.67
C ALA A 61 3.88 6.93 -2.60
N THR A 62 4.82 7.81 -2.86
CA THR A 62 5.29 8.83 -1.90
C THR A 62 5.09 10.26 -2.42
N GLY A 63 5.12 11.22 -1.51
CA GLY A 63 5.14 12.65 -1.83
C GLY A 63 4.01 13.07 -2.78
N GLU A 64 4.34 13.81 -3.83
CA GLU A 64 3.38 14.36 -4.77
C GLU A 64 2.59 13.27 -5.53
N LEU A 65 3.18 12.09 -5.79
CA LEU A 65 2.49 10.99 -6.47
C LEU A 65 1.30 10.49 -5.64
N LEU A 66 1.48 10.38 -4.33
CA LEU A 66 0.41 10.00 -3.41
C LEU A 66 -0.62 11.13 -3.28
N MET A 67 -0.17 12.36 -3.06
CA MET A 67 -1.08 13.49 -2.82
C MET A 67 -2.00 13.78 -4.01
N ASN A 68 -1.49 13.63 -5.23
CA ASN A 68 -2.24 13.90 -6.47
C ASN A 68 -3.34 12.85 -6.78
N VAL A 69 -3.41 11.74 -6.05
CA VAL A 69 -4.39 10.68 -6.30
C VAL A 69 -5.47 10.57 -5.22
N LEU A 70 -5.33 11.29 -4.11
CA LEU A 70 -6.27 11.21 -2.99
C LEU A 70 -7.70 11.65 -3.38
N GLU A 71 -7.85 12.60 -4.29
CA GLU A 71 -9.16 13.05 -4.80
C GLU A 71 -9.96 11.94 -5.51
N TYR A 72 -9.31 10.84 -5.94
CA TYR A 72 -9.94 9.67 -6.56
C TYR A 72 -10.30 8.57 -5.55
N HIS A 73 -10.22 8.85 -4.26
CA HIS A 73 -10.62 7.97 -3.17
C HIS A 73 -10.03 6.55 -3.24
N PRO A 74 -8.67 6.40 -3.25
CA PRO A 74 -8.05 5.09 -3.28
C PRO A 74 -8.56 4.22 -2.11
N PHE A 75 -8.84 2.94 -2.43
CA PHE A 75 -9.27 1.95 -1.45
C PHE A 75 -8.23 1.78 -0.34
N LEU A 76 -6.94 1.72 -0.72
CA LEU A 76 -5.83 1.59 0.21
C LEU A 76 -4.66 2.49 -0.23
N ILE A 77 -4.08 3.18 0.74
CA ILE A 77 -2.74 3.78 0.60
C ILE A 77 -1.82 3.23 1.68
N LYS A 78 -0.51 3.10 1.36
CA LYS A 78 0.47 2.57 2.33
C LYS A 78 1.73 3.44 2.43
N PRO A 79 1.71 4.60 3.08
CA PRO A 79 2.93 5.29 3.45
C PRO A 79 3.64 4.57 4.60
N ASN A 80 4.97 4.72 4.72
CA ASN A 80 5.65 4.45 5.97
C ASN A 80 5.61 5.70 6.88
N ASN A 81 6.03 5.57 8.15
CA ASN A 81 6.00 6.67 9.11
C ASN A 81 6.90 7.86 8.70
N HIS A 82 8.00 7.62 7.98
CA HIS A 82 8.88 8.70 7.49
C HIS A 82 8.21 9.45 6.33
N GLU A 83 7.68 8.73 5.35
CA GLU A 83 6.95 9.31 4.21
C GLU A 83 5.73 10.11 4.67
N LEU A 84 4.98 9.58 5.65
CA LEU A 84 3.86 10.29 6.28
C LEU A 84 4.34 11.55 7.00
N GLY A 85 5.46 11.46 7.72
CA GLY A 85 6.09 12.60 8.38
C GLY A 85 6.56 13.67 7.40
N GLU A 86 7.16 13.28 6.27
CA GLU A 86 7.59 14.21 5.21
C GLU A 86 6.41 14.99 4.62
N ILE A 87 5.27 14.34 4.37
CA ILE A 87 4.06 15.00 3.84
C ILE A 87 3.60 16.13 4.77
N PHE A 88 3.69 15.96 6.08
CA PHE A 88 3.19 16.92 7.06
C PHE A 88 4.29 17.76 7.75
N GLY A 89 5.56 17.55 7.39
CA GLY A 89 6.69 18.29 7.97
C GLY A 89 6.93 17.97 9.45
N VAL A 90 6.72 16.72 9.88
CA VAL A 90 6.83 16.24 11.26
C VAL A 90 7.63 14.95 11.35
N GLU A 91 8.18 14.65 12.54
CA GLU A 91 8.79 13.36 12.83
C GLU A 91 7.81 12.47 13.59
N LEU A 92 7.56 11.25 13.07
CA LEU A 92 6.61 10.28 13.62
C LEU A 92 7.36 9.03 14.06
N LYS A 93 7.38 8.76 15.37
CA LYS A 93 8.21 7.68 15.96
C LYS A 93 7.41 6.51 16.51
N THR A 94 6.20 6.77 16.98
CA THR A 94 5.36 5.77 17.61
C THR A 94 4.08 5.52 16.82
N ARG A 95 3.41 4.40 17.08
CA ARG A 95 2.13 4.09 16.46
C ARG A 95 1.04 5.13 16.82
N ASP A 96 1.12 5.72 18.00
CA ASP A 96 0.19 6.78 18.40
C ASP A 96 0.46 8.08 17.64
N ASP A 97 1.73 8.40 17.32
CA ASP A 97 2.08 9.61 16.56
C ASP A 97 1.50 9.59 15.16
N VAL A 98 1.38 8.42 14.51
CA VAL A 98 0.93 8.34 13.10
C VAL A 98 -0.58 8.47 12.94
N GLN A 99 -1.37 8.13 13.96
CA GLN A 99 -2.85 8.10 13.86
C GLN A 99 -3.46 9.44 13.44
N PRO A 100 -3.11 10.59 14.03
CA PRO A 100 -3.69 11.88 13.63
C PRO A 100 -3.39 12.24 12.17
N TYR A 101 -2.24 11.81 11.65
CA TYR A 101 -1.81 12.08 10.28
C TYR A 101 -2.42 11.10 9.27
N ALA A 102 -2.59 9.84 9.65
CA ALA A 102 -3.40 8.89 8.89
C ALA A 102 -4.84 9.41 8.71
N LYS A 103 -5.42 9.97 9.78
CA LYS A 103 -6.75 10.60 9.73
C LYS A 103 -6.81 11.77 8.75
N LYS A 104 -5.78 12.61 8.71
CA LYS A 104 -5.71 13.71 7.72
C LYS A 104 -5.68 13.20 6.29
N LEU A 105 -4.92 12.12 5.98
CA LEU A 105 -4.91 11.51 4.64
C LEU A 105 -6.29 10.91 4.29
N GLN A 106 -7.00 10.35 5.27
CA GLN A 106 -8.37 9.89 5.08
C GLN A 106 -9.33 11.05 4.78
N GLU A 107 -9.22 12.16 5.51
CA GLU A 107 -9.98 13.39 5.26
C GLU A 107 -9.69 14.01 3.90
N MET A 108 -8.49 13.77 3.35
CA MET A 108 -8.09 14.20 2.01
C MET A 108 -8.56 13.25 0.91
N GLY A 109 -9.13 12.09 1.25
CA GLY A 109 -9.79 11.22 0.29
C GLY A 109 -9.44 9.74 0.37
N ALA A 110 -8.37 9.32 1.02
CA ALA A 110 -8.05 7.90 1.15
C ALA A 110 -9.14 7.17 1.95
N ARG A 111 -9.56 5.98 1.49
CA ARG A 111 -10.53 5.18 2.25
C ARG A 111 -9.86 4.47 3.41
N ASN A 112 -8.78 3.74 3.15
CA ASN A 112 -7.98 3.04 4.16
C ASN A 112 -6.54 3.52 4.12
N VAL A 113 -5.95 3.77 5.29
CA VAL A 113 -4.57 4.25 5.44
C VAL A 113 -3.79 3.25 6.28
N LEU A 114 -2.88 2.52 5.63
CA LEU A 114 -1.98 1.55 6.26
C LEU A 114 -0.60 2.18 6.43
N VAL A 115 -0.21 2.49 7.66
CA VAL A 115 1.11 3.09 7.95
C VAL A 115 2.07 2.00 8.42
N SER A 116 3.08 1.70 7.63
CA SER A 116 4.14 0.76 8.02
C SER A 116 5.21 1.44 8.86
N MET A 117 5.71 0.75 9.90
CA MET A 117 6.64 1.31 10.88
C MET A 117 7.84 0.37 11.18
N ALA A 118 8.24 -0.42 10.20
CA ALA A 118 9.32 -1.39 10.31
C ALA A 118 9.24 -2.22 11.61
N GLY A 119 10.27 -2.22 12.44
CA GLY A 119 10.32 -2.98 13.69
C GLY A 119 9.27 -2.58 14.74
N GLN A 120 8.52 -1.52 14.56
CA GLN A 120 7.40 -1.12 15.42
C GLN A 120 6.05 -1.70 14.97
N GLY A 121 6.01 -2.37 13.82
CA GLY A 121 4.79 -2.93 13.26
C GLY A 121 4.07 -1.99 12.31
N ALA A 122 2.77 -1.82 12.47
CA ALA A 122 1.98 -0.94 11.62
C ALA A 122 0.69 -0.45 12.32
N VAL A 123 0.07 0.54 11.69
CA VAL A 123 -1.25 1.07 12.04
C VAL A 123 -2.12 1.07 10.79
N LEU A 124 -3.34 0.57 10.89
CA LEU A 124 -4.38 0.74 9.89
C LEU A 124 -5.45 1.68 10.44
N LEU A 125 -5.78 2.71 9.70
CA LEU A 125 -7.03 3.44 9.87
C LEU A 125 -7.97 3.03 8.72
N ASP A 126 -9.04 2.31 9.06
CA ASP A 126 -9.99 1.82 8.06
C ASP A 126 -11.03 2.87 7.66
N GLU A 127 -11.78 2.60 6.60
CA GLU A 127 -12.79 3.53 6.08
C GLU A 127 -13.99 3.77 7.03
N ASN A 128 -14.17 2.92 8.03
CA ASN A 128 -15.17 3.11 9.09
C ASN A 128 -14.66 4.07 10.18
N GLY A 129 -13.38 4.45 10.13
CA GLY A 129 -12.72 5.29 11.11
C GLY A 129 -12.19 4.52 12.32
N GLU A 130 -12.17 3.19 12.27
CA GLU A 130 -11.57 2.35 13.30
C GLU A 130 -10.05 2.25 13.12
N SER A 131 -9.31 2.30 14.22
CA SER A 131 -7.84 2.21 14.23
C SER A 131 -7.41 0.86 14.75
N HIS A 132 -6.67 0.12 13.91
CA HIS A 132 -6.07 -1.16 14.24
C HIS A 132 -4.55 -0.99 14.38
N GLN A 133 -3.96 -1.57 15.39
CA GLN A 133 -2.52 -1.49 15.65
C GLN A 133 -1.96 -2.88 15.97
N LEU A 134 -0.86 -3.24 15.31
CA LEU A 134 -0.15 -4.46 15.63
C LEU A 134 1.36 -4.17 15.74
N PRO A 135 2.05 -4.76 16.74
CA PRO A 135 3.50 -4.75 16.79
C PRO A 135 4.08 -5.59 15.64
N ALA A 136 5.33 -5.36 15.33
CA ALA A 136 6.03 -6.22 14.38
C ALA A 136 6.11 -7.66 14.92
N PRO A 137 5.78 -8.68 14.11
CA PRO A 137 6.00 -10.06 14.47
C PRO A 137 7.47 -10.33 14.81
N LYS A 138 7.71 -11.29 15.71
CA LYS A 138 9.06 -11.67 16.09
C LYS A 138 9.72 -12.49 14.97
N GLY A 139 10.92 -12.12 14.57
CA GLY A 139 11.71 -12.83 13.56
C GLY A 139 13.08 -12.19 13.37
N THR A 140 13.92 -12.82 12.58
CA THR A 140 15.24 -12.29 12.23
C THR A 140 15.14 -11.59 10.87
N LEU A 141 15.47 -10.32 10.83
CA LEU A 141 15.54 -9.56 9.57
C LEU A 141 16.65 -10.13 8.69
N VAL A 142 16.28 -10.58 7.50
CA VAL A 142 17.19 -11.10 6.46
C VAL A 142 17.26 -10.11 5.29
N ASN A 143 16.12 -9.72 4.74
CA ASN A 143 16.04 -8.80 3.61
C ASN A 143 14.75 -7.98 3.65
N ALA A 144 14.87 -6.65 3.79
CA ALA A 144 13.70 -5.76 3.83
C ALA A 144 13.15 -5.39 2.44
N VAL A 145 13.84 -5.75 1.35
CA VAL A 145 13.41 -5.40 -0.02
C VAL A 145 12.14 -6.17 -0.38
N GLY A 146 11.11 -5.43 -0.81
CA GLY A 146 9.82 -6.01 -1.17
C GLY A 146 8.89 -6.30 0.03
N ALA A 147 9.33 -6.07 1.28
CA ALA A 147 8.46 -6.25 2.45
C ALA A 147 7.24 -5.32 2.42
N GLY A 148 7.42 -4.08 1.95
CA GLY A 148 6.32 -3.12 1.75
C GLY A 148 5.31 -3.60 0.70
N ASP A 149 5.79 -4.04 -0.46
CA ASP A 149 4.96 -4.59 -1.53
C ASP A 149 4.22 -5.85 -1.07
N SER A 150 4.91 -6.73 -0.32
CA SER A 150 4.30 -7.92 0.29
C SER A 150 3.21 -7.56 1.30
N MET A 151 3.39 -6.48 2.08
CA MET A 151 2.36 -6.00 3.01
C MET A 151 1.11 -5.56 2.27
N VAL A 152 1.24 -4.82 1.18
CA VAL A 152 0.12 -4.42 0.31
C VAL A 152 -0.59 -5.65 -0.26
N ALA A 153 0.18 -6.58 -0.84
CA ALA A 153 -0.37 -7.81 -1.44
C ALA A 153 -1.12 -8.66 -0.39
N GLY A 154 -0.53 -8.83 0.81
CA GLY A 154 -1.15 -9.56 1.91
C GLY A 154 -2.43 -8.91 2.41
N PHE A 155 -2.45 -7.56 2.51
CA PHE A 155 -3.67 -6.84 2.89
C PHE A 155 -4.80 -7.04 1.87
N VAL A 156 -4.50 -6.86 0.58
CA VAL A 156 -5.51 -7.04 -0.49
C VAL A 156 -6.01 -8.49 -0.52
N ALA A 157 -5.11 -9.47 -0.42
CA ALA A 157 -5.50 -10.89 -0.38
C ALA A 157 -6.38 -11.20 0.84
N GLY A 158 -6.02 -10.71 2.03
CA GLY A 158 -6.82 -10.91 3.24
C GLY A 158 -8.19 -10.24 3.17
N TRP A 159 -8.26 -9.05 2.56
CA TRP A 159 -9.54 -8.39 2.30
C TRP A 159 -10.44 -9.19 1.35
N ILE A 160 -9.90 -9.68 0.23
CA ILE A 160 -10.64 -10.50 -0.72
C ILE A 160 -11.11 -11.81 -0.08
N GLU A 161 -10.33 -12.39 0.87
CA GLU A 161 -10.71 -13.61 1.57
C GLU A 161 -11.95 -13.44 2.47
N LYS A 162 -12.11 -12.30 3.16
CA LYS A 162 -13.11 -12.17 4.25
C LYS A 162 -13.86 -10.85 4.30
N GLU A 163 -13.46 -9.83 3.57
CA GLU A 163 -14.00 -8.46 3.69
C GLU A 163 -13.97 -7.94 5.14
N ASP A 164 -12.89 -8.28 5.88
CA ASP A 164 -12.66 -7.96 7.27
C ASP A 164 -11.34 -7.22 7.43
N TYR A 165 -11.36 -6.00 7.98
CA TYR A 165 -10.18 -5.13 8.05
C TYR A 165 -9.13 -5.64 9.04
N GLU A 166 -9.54 -6.26 10.15
CA GLU A 166 -8.59 -6.84 11.10
C GLU A 166 -7.85 -8.01 10.46
N HIS A 167 -8.58 -8.90 9.76
CA HIS A 167 -7.98 -9.99 9.02
C HIS A 167 -7.05 -9.50 7.90
N ALA A 168 -7.49 -8.54 7.10
CA ALA A 168 -6.68 -7.95 6.03
C ALA A 168 -5.40 -7.31 6.57
N PHE A 169 -5.50 -6.55 7.66
CA PHE A 169 -4.37 -5.91 8.31
C PHE A 169 -3.37 -6.94 8.86
N ARG A 170 -3.86 -7.97 9.53
CA ARG A 170 -3.05 -9.06 10.06
C ARG A 170 -2.35 -9.84 8.94
N MET A 171 -3.04 -10.11 7.82
CA MET A 171 -2.46 -10.72 6.62
C MET A 171 -1.37 -9.83 6.00
N GLY A 172 -1.60 -8.52 5.90
CA GLY A 172 -0.62 -7.57 5.40
C GLY A 172 0.66 -7.53 6.23
N ILE A 173 0.53 -7.38 7.56
CA ILE A 173 1.69 -7.43 8.46
C ILE A 173 2.43 -8.76 8.35
N SER A 174 1.70 -9.88 8.28
CA SER A 174 2.28 -11.21 8.18
C SER A 174 3.08 -11.38 6.89
N ALA A 175 2.54 -10.93 5.76
CA ALA A 175 3.21 -11.03 4.45
C ALA A 175 4.47 -10.16 4.40
N GLY A 176 4.38 -8.91 4.87
CA GLY A 176 5.53 -8.01 4.95
C GLY A 176 6.62 -8.55 5.86
N SER A 177 6.27 -9.05 7.04
CA SER A 177 7.23 -9.60 8.02
C SER A 177 7.85 -10.91 7.53
N ALA A 178 7.05 -11.84 6.99
CA ALA A 178 7.57 -13.10 6.44
C ALA A 178 8.56 -12.83 5.31
N SER A 179 8.27 -11.89 4.41
CA SER A 179 9.21 -11.49 3.35
C SER A 179 10.48 -10.85 3.92
N ALA A 180 10.37 -10.04 4.97
CA ALA A 180 11.54 -9.46 5.65
C ALA A 180 12.42 -10.52 6.36
N PHE A 181 11.86 -11.66 6.74
CA PHE A 181 12.58 -12.78 7.37
C PHE A 181 13.15 -13.79 6.37
N SER A 182 12.89 -13.62 5.10
CA SER A 182 13.30 -14.53 4.01
C SER A 182 14.34 -13.88 3.10
N GLU A 183 15.15 -14.68 2.40
CA GLU A 183 16.10 -14.20 1.38
C GLU A 183 15.38 -13.63 0.15
N LEU A 184 14.26 -14.25 -0.21
CA LEU A 184 13.36 -13.87 -1.29
C LEU A 184 12.00 -13.46 -0.69
N LEU A 185 11.03 -13.12 -1.55
CA LEU A 185 9.66 -12.90 -1.09
C LEU A 185 9.10 -14.19 -0.46
N ALA A 186 8.35 -14.04 0.62
CA ALA A 186 7.80 -15.16 1.37
C ALA A 186 6.80 -15.99 0.57
N THR A 187 6.80 -17.28 0.80
CA THR A 187 5.77 -18.19 0.34
C THR A 187 4.49 -18.05 1.18
N GLU A 188 3.36 -18.54 0.65
CA GLU A 188 2.10 -18.56 1.40
C GLU A 188 2.24 -19.30 2.74
N ALA A 189 2.96 -20.42 2.79
CA ALA A 189 3.16 -21.19 4.01
C ALA A 189 3.88 -20.38 5.10
N GLU A 190 4.93 -19.62 4.72
CA GLU A 190 5.66 -18.74 5.64
C GLU A 190 4.77 -17.58 6.12
N ILE A 191 3.97 -17.00 5.23
CA ILE A 191 3.01 -15.95 5.60
C ILE A 191 1.99 -16.48 6.60
N ARG A 192 1.39 -17.65 6.34
CA ARG A 192 0.41 -18.29 7.26
C ARG A 192 1.03 -18.67 8.60
N GLN A 193 2.31 -19.05 8.62
CA GLN A 193 3.04 -19.31 9.86
C GLN A 193 3.21 -18.04 10.70
N VAL A 194 3.61 -16.93 10.08
CA VAL A 194 3.71 -15.64 10.77
C VAL A 194 2.32 -15.17 11.23
N TYR A 195 1.30 -15.29 10.38
CA TYR A 195 -0.09 -14.97 10.74
C TYR A 195 -0.56 -15.70 12.00
N ALA A 196 -0.27 -17.00 12.10
CA ALA A 196 -0.64 -17.81 13.27
C ALA A 196 0.15 -17.41 14.53
N SER A 197 1.32 -16.79 14.41
CA SER A 197 2.15 -16.35 15.53
C SER A 197 1.74 -14.99 16.13
N ILE A 198 0.93 -14.21 15.41
CA ILE A 198 0.39 -12.94 15.92
C ILE A 198 -0.73 -13.29 16.89
N GLU A 199 -0.58 -12.90 18.16
CA GLU A 199 -1.64 -13.06 19.17
C GLU A 199 -2.83 -12.13 18.81
N ALA A 200 -4.03 -12.64 19.06
CA ALA A 200 -5.26 -11.91 18.82
C ALA A 200 -5.48 -10.83 19.88
#